data_35e736f3447316fdf750c0cf9534c754
#
_entry.id   35e736f3447316fdf750c0cf9534c754
#
_cell.length_a   1.000
_cell.length_b   1.000
_cell.length_c   1.000
_cell.angle_alpha   90.00
_cell.angle_beta   90.00
_cell.angle_gamma   90.00
#
_symmetry.space_group_name_H-M   'P 1'
#
loop_
_entity.id
_entity.type
_entity.pdbx_description
1 polymer ?
#
loop_
_entity_poly.entity_id
_entity_poly.type
_entity_poly.pdbx_seq_one_letter_code
_entity_poly.pdbx_strand_id
1 'polypeptide(L)'
;MSATTPPDAAATGLTGPLVGADRLAALREEGVILLDASVGAHRGAAVRIPGARPFDLDGDLSDHTSTVPHTMPGAQQFTEALRALGVHDSDTVVVYDAQGIYSSARAWWMLRAMGFDRVAVLDGGLPAWVAAGHPVEQAPATYDGPRGTFTARPRPGLIVDADAVTAALADPAAAVLDARTAKRYAGTAPEPRPGLRGGHMPGAVSLPFGEIQRDGGVMLPAHELRTAFEAAAGSREQLYFSCGSGVTACVLALGATLAGYGDLAVYDGSWSEWGLPSDRPVVTGDALDGSSPR
;
A
#
# COMPACT_ATOMS: atom_id res chain seq x y z
N MET A 1 2.86 1.46 26.56
CA MET A 1 2.23 1.80 25.26
C MET A 1 1.08 0.84 25.06
N SER A 2 -0.17 1.31 25.09
CA SER A 2 -1.35 0.43 24.99
C SER A 2 -1.51 -0.03 23.55
N ALA A 3 -1.42 -1.33 23.33
CA ALA A 3 -1.81 -1.95 22.08
C ALA A 3 -3.30 -1.66 21.86
N THR A 4 -3.62 -0.93 20.79
CA THR A 4 -5.00 -0.70 20.38
C THR A 4 -5.56 -2.03 19.91
N THR A 5 -6.48 -2.59 20.67
CA THR A 5 -7.23 -3.79 20.27
C THR A 5 -7.89 -3.51 18.91
N PRO A 6 -7.73 -4.36 17.89
CA PRO A 6 -8.44 -4.18 16.63
C PRO A 6 -9.97 -4.23 16.88
N PRO A 7 -10.76 -3.50 16.07
CA PRO A 7 -12.21 -3.52 16.19
C PRO A 7 -12.73 -4.95 16.10
N ASP A 8 -13.80 -5.23 16.83
CA ASP A 8 -14.44 -6.54 16.96
C ASP A 8 -14.69 -7.15 15.56
N ALA A 9 -13.92 -8.19 15.21
CA ALA A 9 -14.00 -8.88 13.92
C ALA A 9 -15.41 -9.44 13.66
N ALA A 10 -16.16 -9.74 14.72
CA ALA A 10 -17.54 -10.21 14.62
C ALA A 10 -18.51 -9.14 14.06
N ALA A 11 -18.21 -7.85 14.30
CA ALA A 11 -19.06 -6.73 13.83
C ALA A 11 -18.79 -6.32 12.37
N THR A 12 -17.67 -6.77 11.76
CA THR A 12 -17.27 -6.38 10.40
C THR A 12 -17.39 -7.49 9.38
N GLY A 13 -17.51 -8.75 9.82
CA GLY A 13 -17.38 -9.91 8.95
C GLY A 13 -15.98 -10.12 8.35
N LEU A 14 -15.00 -9.23 8.68
CA LEU A 14 -13.61 -9.32 8.28
C LEU A 14 -12.81 -10.03 9.38
N THR A 15 -12.01 -11.01 9.01
CA THR A 15 -11.14 -11.77 9.93
C THR A 15 -9.70 -11.27 9.94
N GLY A 16 -9.38 -10.26 9.12
CA GLY A 16 -8.03 -9.71 8.98
C GLY A 16 -7.94 -8.72 7.82
N PRO A 17 -6.74 -8.30 7.47
CA PRO A 17 -6.51 -7.31 6.41
C PRO A 17 -6.64 -7.87 5.00
N LEU A 18 -6.80 -9.20 4.83
CA LEU A 18 -7.07 -9.86 3.55
C LEU A 18 -8.41 -10.58 3.55
N VAL A 19 -9.04 -10.64 2.37
CA VAL A 19 -10.26 -11.40 2.12
C VAL A 19 -10.14 -12.14 0.78
N GLY A 20 -10.48 -13.43 0.75
CA GLY A 20 -10.55 -14.20 -0.49
C GLY A 20 -11.81 -13.92 -1.30
N ALA A 21 -11.81 -14.30 -2.58
CA ALA A 21 -12.88 -14.00 -3.53
C ALA A 21 -14.25 -14.54 -3.08
N ASP A 22 -14.33 -15.79 -2.62
CA ASP A 22 -15.60 -16.40 -2.16
C ASP A 22 -16.15 -15.70 -0.91
N ARG A 23 -15.27 -15.31 0.03
CA ARG A 23 -15.70 -14.55 1.21
C ARG A 23 -16.15 -13.14 0.84
N LEU A 24 -15.47 -12.48 -0.12
CA LEU A 24 -15.95 -11.20 -0.65
C LEU A 24 -17.34 -11.33 -1.28
N ALA A 25 -17.59 -12.39 -2.06
CA ALA A 25 -18.91 -12.63 -2.64
C ALA A 25 -20.00 -12.69 -1.57
N ALA A 26 -19.75 -13.38 -0.44
CA ALA A 26 -20.69 -13.41 0.69
C ALA A 26 -20.85 -12.03 1.35
N LEU A 27 -19.74 -11.30 1.60
CA LEU A 27 -19.78 -9.97 2.23
C LEU A 27 -20.55 -8.93 1.39
N ARG A 28 -20.61 -9.10 0.07
CA ARG A 28 -21.39 -8.21 -0.80
C ARG A 28 -22.90 -8.30 -0.53
N GLU A 29 -23.38 -9.47 -0.20
CA GLU A 29 -24.79 -9.66 0.23
C GLU A 29 -25.06 -8.99 1.59
N GLU A 30 -24.01 -8.80 2.41
CA GLU A 30 -24.07 -8.10 3.69
C GLU A 30 -23.90 -6.56 3.54
N GLY A 31 -23.73 -6.04 2.31
CA GLY A 31 -23.64 -4.60 2.02
C GLY A 31 -22.25 -4.00 2.14
N VAL A 32 -21.18 -4.78 1.99
CA VAL A 32 -19.80 -4.24 1.96
C VAL A 32 -19.62 -3.25 0.81
N ILE A 33 -18.92 -2.15 1.06
CA ILE A 33 -18.49 -1.22 0.01
C ILE A 33 -17.24 -1.76 -0.66
N LEU A 34 -17.28 -1.83 -1.99
CA LEU A 34 -16.15 -2.27 -2.80
C LEU A 34 -15.52 -1.08 -3.51
N LEU A 35 -14.19 -0.91 -3.35
CA LEU A 35 -13.43 0.17 -3.95
C LEU A 35 -12.39 -0.40 -4.93
N ASP A 36 -12.40 0.13 -6.16
CA ASP A 36 -11.40 -0.15 -7.19
C ASP A 36 -10.28 0.89 -7.11
N ALA A 37 -9.12 0.45 -6.67
CA ALA A 37 -7.92 1.29 -6.49
C ALA A 37 -6.91 1.13 -7.65
N SER A 38 -7.34 0.68 -8.81
CA SER A 38 -6.47 0.49 -9.98
C SER A 38 -5.84 1.81 -10.43
N VAL A 39 -4.56 1.76 -10.84
CA VAL A 39 -3.75 2.92 -11.23
C VAL A 39 -3.19 2.79 -12.64
N GLY A 40 -2.70 3.89 -13.18
CA GLY A 40 -1.99 3.93 -14.46
C GLY A 40 -2.83 3.39 -15.61
N ALA A 41 -2.32 2.43 -16.37
CA ALA A 41 -3.02 1.83 -17.52
C ALA A 41 -4.30 1.06 -17.14
N HIS A 42 -4.47 0.70 -15.87
CA HIS A 42 -5.64 0.01 -15.36
C HIS A 42 -6.68 0.94 -14.70
N ARG A 43 -6.33 2.23 -14.55
CA ARG A 43 -7.27 3.24 -14.03
C ARG A 43 -8.47 3.36 -14.97
N GLY A 44 -9.67 3.21 -14.41
CA GLY A 44 -10.91 3.26 -15.20
C GLY A 44 -11.05 2.11 -16.21
N ALA A 45 -10.41 0.96 -15.98
CA ALA A 45 -10.56 -0.22 -16.81
C ALA A 45 -12.03 -0.63 -16.98
N ALA A 46 -12.38 -1.08 -18.18
CA ALA A 46 -13.76 -1.45 -18.49
C ALA A 46 -14.25 -2.69 -17.72
N VAL A 47 -13.32 -3.57 -17.32
CA VAL A 47 -13.67 -4.80 -16.56
C VAL A 47 -13.47 -4.54 -15.08
N ARG A 48 -14.53 -4.77 -14.30
CA ARG A 48 -14.51 -4.57 -12.84
C ARG A 48 -15.41 -5.56 -12.11
N ILE A 49 -15.27 -5.64 -10.80
CA ILE A 49 -16.25 -6.31 -9.94
C ILE A 49 -17.52 -5.45 -9.90
N PRO A 50 -18.72 -6.02 -10.09
CA PRO A 50 -19.97 -5.26 -10.14
C PRO A 50 -20.19 -4.39 -8.91
N GLY A 51 -20.61 -3.14 -9.11
CA GLY A 51 -20.87 -2.17 -8.03
C GLY A 51 -19.63 -1.57 -7.36
N ALA A 52 -18.43 -1.83 -7.87
CA ALA A 52 -17.21 -1.18 -7.38
C ALA A 52 -17.23 0.33 -7.64
N ARG A 53 -16.74 1.11 -6.68
CA ARG A 53 -16.60 2.57 -6.74
C ARG A 53 -15.12 2.93 -6.96
N PRO A 54 -14.80 4.00 -7.72
CA PRO A 54 -13.42 4.34 -8.05
C PRO A 54 -12.69 4.96 -6.86
N PHE A 55 -11.65 4.31 -6.35
CA PHE A 55 -10.70 4.89 -5.40
C PHE A 55 -9.50 5.46 -6.18
N ASP A 56 -9.64 6.67 -6.68
CA ASP A 56 -8.75 7.26 -7.68
C ASP A 56 -7.44 7.79 -7.07
N LEU A 57 -6.44 6.92 -6.99
CA LEU A 57 -5.10 7.23 -6.49
C LEU A 57 -4.30 8.16 -7.42
N ASP A 58 -4.61 8.22 -8.70
CA ASP A 58 -3.98 9.14 -9.66
C ASP A 58 -4.71 10.49 -9.73
N GLY A 59 -5.81 10.66 -9.00
CA GLY A 59 -6.67 11.83 -8.98
C GLY A 59 -7.04 12.27 -7.57
N ASP A 60 -8.32 12.23 -7.22
CA ASP A 60 -8.90 12.83 -6.01
C ASP A 60 -8.26 12.36 -4.69
N LEU A 61 -7.61 11.18 -4.70
CA LEU A 61 -6.94 10.59 -3.55
C LEU A 61 -5.41 10.76 -3.58
N SER A 62 -4.93 11.78 -4.29
CA SER A 62 -3.57 12.31 -4.20
C SER A 62 -3.59 13.82 -3.88
N ASP A 63 -2.54 14.31 -3.23
CA ASP A 63 -2.37 15.75 -3.00
C ASP A 63 -2.06 16.47 -4.32
N HIS A 64 -3.01 17.27 -4.79
CA HIS A 64 -2.87 18.03 -6.04
C HIS A 64 -1.87 19.19 -5.97
N THR A 65 -1.39 19.56 -4.77
CA THR A 65 -0.39 20.61 -4.60
C THR A 65 1.04 20.07 -4.61
N SER A 66 1.20 18.76 -4.43
CA SER A 66 2.49 18.10 -4.45
C SER A 66 2.98 17.84 -5.89
N THR A 67 4.27 18.03 -6.11
CA THR A 67 4.96 17.59 -7.33
C THR A 67 5.40 16.12 -7.28
N VAL A 68 5.34 15.51 -6.09
CA VAL A 68 5.63 14.08 -5.88
C VAL A 68 4.34 13.31 -6.14
N PRO A 69 4.36 12.32 -7.04
CA PRO A 69 3.15 11.57 -7.39
C PRO A 69 2.67 10.71 -6.21
N HIS A 70 1.36 10.53 -6.11
CA HIS A 70 0.67 9.73 -5.09
C HIS A 70 0.90 10.21 -3.65
N THR A 71 1.33 11.46 -3.46
CA THR A 71 1.44 12.05 -2.11
C THR A 71 0.09 11.97 -1.40
N MET A 72 0.12 11.57 -0.13
CA MET A 72 -1.08 11.43 0.72
C MET A 72 -1.84 12.76 0.78
N PRO A 73 -3.13 12.80 0.44
CA PRO A 73 -3.92 14.03 0.56
C PRO A 73 -4.17 14.38 2.02
N GLY A 74 -4.39 15.66 2.29
CA GLY A 74 -4.78 16.13 3.62
C GLY A 74 -6.13 15.56 4.07
N ALA A 75 -6.37 15.55 5.39
CA ALA A 75 -7.57 14.93 5.99
C ALA A 75 -8.88 15.49 5.44
N GLN A 76 -8.94 16.78 5.11
CA GLN A 76 -10.14 17.41 4.54
C GLN A 76 -10.43 16.86 3.13
N GLN A 77 -9.42 16.85 2.25
CA GLN A 77 -9.55 16.31 0.89
C GLN A 77 -9.93 14.84 0.93
N PHE A 78 -9.26 14.03 1.77
CA PHE A 78 -9.57 12.60 1.94
C PHE A 78 -11.02 12.40 2.43
N THR A 79 -11.47 13.19 3.41
CA THR A 79 -12.85 13.16 3.91
C THR A 79 -13.86 13.43 2.77
N GLU A 80 -13.63 14.48 1.99
CA GLU A 80 -14.53 14.83 0.89
C GLU A 80 -14.57 13.77 -0.21
N ALA A 81 -13.42 13.19 -0.56
CA ALA A 81 -13.33 12.10 -1.54
C ALA A 81 -14.11 10.86 -1.08
N LEU A 82 -13.91 10.40 0.17
CA LEU A 82 -14.63 9.24 0.70
C LEU A 82 -16.14 9.49 0.85
N ARG A 83 -16.54 10.70 1.24
CA ARG A 83 -17.96 11.10 1.25
C ARG A 83 -18.57 11.10 -0.15
N ALA A 84 -17.83 11.59 -1.14
CA ALA A 84 -18.28 11.55 -2.54
C ALA A 84 -18.48 10.11 -3.04
N LEU A 85 -17.69 9.17 -2.53
CA LEU A 85 -17.86 7.73 -2.77
C LEU A 85 -18.95 7.08 -1.89
N GLY A 86 -19.70 7.84 -1.10
CA GLY A 86 -20.79 7.32 -0.27
C GLY A 86 -20.30 6.46 0.91
N VAL A 87 -19.08 6.68 1.41
CA VAL A 87 -18.54 5.91 2.55
C VAL A 87 -18.95 6.57 3.87
N HIS A 88 -19.37 5.74 4.83
CA HIS A 88 -19.69 6.14 6.21
C HIS A 88 -18.67 5.56 7.19
N ASP A 89 -18.52 6.17 8.38
CA ASP A 89 -17.61 5.67 9.43
C ASP A 89 -17.94 4.24 9.90
N SER A 90 -19.20 3.82 9.76
CA SER A 90 -19.70 2.49 10.17
C SER A 90 -19.56 1.40 9.10
N ASP A 91 -19.20 1.76 7.88
CA ASP A 91 -19.17 0.80 6.77
C ASP A 91 -18.01 -0.20 6.90
N THR A 92 -18.15 -1.33 6.24
CA THR A 92 -17.07 -2.26 5.94
C THR A 92 -16.65 -2.05 4.50
N VAL A 93 -15.35 -1.94 4.26
CA VAL A 93 -14.80 -1.68 2.93
C VAL A 93 -13.88 -2.82 2.51
N VAL A 94 -13.96 -3.24 1.26
CA VAL A 94 -12.94 -4.06 0.62
C VAL A 94 -12.36 -3.29 -0.55
N VAL A 95 -11.04 -3.24 -0.63
CA VAL A 95 -10.30 -2.61 -1.73
C VAL A 95 -9.68 -3.67 -2.63
N TYR A 96 -9.66 -3.44 -3.92
CA TYR A 96 -8.99 -4.31 -4.89
C TYR A 96 -8.33 -3.49 -6.00
N ASP A 97 -7.49 -4.12 -6.79
CA ASP A 97 -7.02 -3.57 -8.06
C ASP A 97 -6.96 -4.64 -9.16
N ALA A 98 -6.74 -4.20 -10.38
CA ALA A 98 -6.79 -5.04 -11.58
C ALA A 98 -5.52 -5.91 -11.77
N GLN A 99 -4.47 -5.71 -10.99
CA GLN A 99 -3.17 -6.39 -11.15
C GLN A 99 -2.90 -7.48 -10.09
N GLY A 100 -3.83 -7.68 -9.17
CA GLY A 100 -3.67 -8.54 -8.00
C GLY A 100 -3.63 -7.70 -6.73
N ILE A 101 -2.54 -7.72 -5.97
CA ILE A 101 -2.29 -6.74 -4.89
C ILE A 101 -1.12 -5.86 -5.32
N TYR A 102 -1.43 -4.68 -5.81
CA TYR A 102 -0.45 -3.68 -6.24
C TYR A 102 -0.76 -2.31 -5.62
N SER A 103 -1.83 -1.67 -6.04
CA SER A 103 -2.27 -0.37 -5.57
C SER A 103 -3.40 -0.44 -4.53
N SER A 104 -4.10 -1.55 -4.45
CA SER A 104 -5.11 -1.81 -3.40
C SER A 104 -4.51 -1.78 -1.99
N ALA A 105 -3.27 -2.25 -1.82
CA ALA A 105 -2.55 -2.12 -0.56
C ALA A 105 -2.31 -0.65 -0.16
N ARG A 106 -2.09 0.25 -1.13
CA ARG A 106 -1.98 1.70 -0.87
C ARG A 106 -3.32 2.26 -0.39
N ALA A 107 -4.43 1.93 -1.03
CA ALA A 107 -5.75 2.36 -0.60
C ALA A 107 -6.07 1.89 0.83
N TRP A 108 -5.78 0.61 1.14
CA TRP A 108 -5.92 0.05 2.47
C TRP A 108 -5.09 0.80 3.51
N TRP A 109 -3.82 1.10 3.21
CA TRP A 109 -2.93 1.82 4.13
C TRP A 109 -3.40 3.25 4.38
N MET A 110 -3.85 3.96 3.32
CA MET A 110 -4.38 5.32 3.41
C MET A 110 -5.65 5.37 4.29
N LEU A 111 -6.58 4.43 4.11
CA LEU A 111 -7.78 4.33 4.95
C LEU A 111 -7.40 4.15 6.41
N ARG A 112 -6.47 3.25 6.73
CA ARG A 112 -5.97 3.06 8.10
C ARG A 112 -5.24 4.29 8.64
N ALA A 113 -4.41 4.93 7.83
CA ALA A 113 -3.72 6.17 8.21
C ALA A 113 -4.70 7.31 8.52
N MET A 114 -5.88 7.29 7.91
CA MET A 114 -6.98 8.23 8.17
C MET A 114 -8.01 7.73 9.19
N GLY A 115 -7.65 6.68 9.96
CA GLY A 115 -8.45 6.23 11.10
C GLY A 115 -9.57 5.26 10.77
N PHE A 116 -9.59 4.66 9.57
CA PHE A 116 -10.59 3.70 9.15
C PHE A 116 -10.02 2.27 9.18
N ASP A 117 -10.44 1.45 10.15
CA ASP A 117 -9.91 0.09 10.34
C ASP A 117 -10.77 -1.03 9.75
N ARG A 118 -12.03 -0.72 9.37
CA ARG A 118 -12.98 -1.69 8.84
C ARG A 118 -12.73 -1.94 7.35
N VAL A 119 -11.47 -2.19 7.00
CA VAL A 119 -11.01 -2.34 5.61
C VAL A 119 -10.13 -3.57 5.43
N ALA A 120 -10.35 -4.31 4.34
CA ALA A 120 -9.50 -5.39 3.87
C ALA A 120 -9.17 -5.24 2.40
N VAL A 121 -8.12 -5.93 1.96
CA VAL A 121 -7.71 -6.06 0.55
C VAL A 121 -8.23 -7.39 0.01
N LEU A 122 -8.75 -7.40 -1.21
CA LEU A 122 -9.07 -8.64 -1.92
C LEU A 122 -7.77 -9.34 -2.32
N ASP A 123 -7.53 -10.51 -1.77
CA ASP A 123 -6.32 -11.29 -2.05
C ASP A 123 -6.30 -11.73 -3.52
N GLY A 124 -5.24 -11.35 -4.23
CA GLY A 124 -5.10 -11.55 -5.67
C GLY A 124 -6.00 -10.67 -6.54
N GLY A 125 -6.72 -9.70 -5.97
CA GLY A 125 -7.46 -8.66 -6.69
C GLY A 125 -8.47 -9.17 -7.72
N LEU A 126 -8.70 -8.38 -8.78
CA LEU A 126 -9.60 -8.76 -9.88
C LEU A 126 -9.23 -10.10 -10.55
N PRO A 127 -7.95 -10.44 -10.79
CA PRO A 127 -7.58 -11.74 -11.33
C PRO A 127 -8.09 -12.92 -10.49
N ALA A 128 -7.95 -12.87 -9.17
CA ALA A 128 -8.43 -13.94 -8.28
C ALA A 128 -9.97 -14.02 -8.25
N TRP A 129 -10.67 -12.89 -8.31
CA TRP A 129 -12.11 -12.83 -8.43
C TRP A 129 -12.61 -13.55 -9.70
N VAL A 130 -11.97 -13.26 -10.84
CA VAL A 130 -12.29 -13.88 -12.12
C VAL A 130 -11.97 -15.37 -12.12
N ALA A 131 -10.81 -15.75 -11.57
CA ALA A 131 -10.39 -17.14 -11.47
C ALA A 131 -11.34 -17.99 -10.60
N ALA A 132 -11.95 -17.38 -9.59
CA ALA A 132 -12.99 -18.03 -8.75
C ALA A 132 -14.36 -18.14 -9.48
N GLY A 133 -14.48 -17.64 -10.70
CA GLY A 133 -15.71 -17.73 -11.50
C GLY A 133 -16.79 -16.71 -11.13
N HIS A 134 -16.46 -15.69 -10.36
CA HIS A 134 -17.42 -14.67 -9.96
C HIS A 134 -17.71 -13.67 -11.09
N PRO A 135 -18.90 -13.03 -11.10
CA PRO A 135 -19.31 -12.16 -12.18
C PRO A 135 -18.48 -10.88 -12.24
N VAL A 136 -18.28 -10.38 -13.45
CA VAL A 136 -17.68 -9.06 -13.74
C VAL A 136 -18.65 -8.24 -14.57
N GLU A 137 -18.52 -6.93 -14.54
CA GLU A 137 -19.22 -6.03 -15.44
C GLU A 137 -18.26 -5.29 -16.38
N GLN A 138 -18.79 -4.97 -17.57
CA GLN A 138 -18.05 -4.30 -18.65
C GLN A 138 -18.37 -2.79 -18.63
N ALA A 139 -17.91 -2.12 -17.58
CA ALA A 139 -18.11 -0.68 -17.46
C ALA A 139 -17.04 -0.10 -16.51
N PRO A 140 -16.58 1.14 -16.70
CA PRO A 140 -15.68 1.78 -15.74
C PRO A 140 -16.37 1.95 -14.39
N ALA A 141 -15.57 1.92 -13.32
CA ALA A 141 -16.06 2.18 -11.98
C ALA A 141 -16.60 3.61 -11.88
N THR A 142 -17.85 3.75 -11.42
CA THR A 142 -18.50 5.05 -11.20
C THR A 142 -19.31 4.99 -9.92
N TYR A 143 -19.59 6.15 -9.35
CA TYR A 143 -20.52 6.28 -8.25
C TYR A 143 -21.26 7.63 -8.34
N ASP A 144 -22.58 7.56 -8.43
CA ASP A 144 -23.49 8.72 -8.51
C ASP A 144 -24.55 8.69 -7.39
N GLY A 145 -24.33 7.84 -6.39
CA GLY A 145 -25.23 7.68 -5.25
C GLY A 145 -25.09 8.80 -4.20
N PRO A 146 -25.82 8.69 -3.09
CA PRO A 146 -25.80 9.67 -2.01
C PRO A 146 -24.41 9.74 -1.36
N ARG A 147 -24.03 10.95 -0.92
CA ARG A 147 -22.79 11.17 -0.17
C ARG A 147 -22.83 10.46 1.17
N GLY A 148 -21.67 9.93 1.57
CA GLY A 148 -21.45 9.35 2.91
C GLY A 148 -21.19 10.40 3.99
N THR A 149 -20.88 9.89 5.20
CA THR A 149 -20.61 10.73 6.38
C THR A 149 -19.21 10.49 6.98
N PHE A 150 -18.35 9.76 6.27
CA PHE A 150 -16.97 9.47 6.69
C PHE A 150 -16.25 10.73 7.18
N THR A 151 -15.42 10.59 8.21
CA THR A 151 -14.58 11.67 8.72
C THR A 151 -13.16 11.14 8.99
N ALA A 152 -12.20 11.68 8.26
CA ALA A 152 -10.80 11.32 8.44
C ALA A 152 -10.29 11.73 9.84
N ARG A 153 -9.60 10.79 10.48
CA ARG A 153 -8.92 10.97 11.79
C ARG A 153 -7.47 10.53 11.62
N PRO A 154 -6.57 11.42 11.17
CA PRO A 154 -5.18 11.05 10.87
C PRO A 154 -4.49 10.38 12.05
N ARG A 155 -3.76 9.31 11.75
CA ARG A 155 -2.89 8.58 12.69
C ARG A 155 -1.43 8.92 12.41
N PRO A 156 -0.77 9.69 13.26
CA PRO A 156 0.65 9.98 13.10
C PRO A 156 1.50 8.70 13.07
N GLY A 157 2.55 8.71 12.29
CA GLY A 157 3.54 7.64 12.21
C GLY A 157 3.27 6.55 11.18
N LEU A 158 2.04 6.42 10.65
CA LEU A 158 1.79 5.44 9.58
C LEU A 158 2.27 5.92 8.20
N ILE A 159 2.21 7.22 7.95
CA ILE A 159 2.79 7.90 6.78
C ILE A 159 3.87 8.84 7.30
N VAL A 160 5.06 8.74 6.75
CA VAL A 160 6.24 9.50 7.19
C VAL A 160 6.93 10.20 6.03
N ASP A 161 7.70 11.21 6.36
CA ASP A 161 8.51 12.02 5.44
C ASP A 161 9.96 11.52 5.33
N ALA A 162 10.75 12.22 4.54
CA ALA A 162 12.15 11.92 4.31
C ALA A 162 13.03 12.09 5.57
N ASP A 163 12.68 12.99 6.49
CA ASP A 163 13.45 13.23 7.70
C ASP A 163 13.27 12.07 8.68
N ALA A 164 12.06 11.56 8.83
CA ALA A 164 11.78 10.36 9.61
C ALA A 164 12.52 9.13 9.07
N VAL A 165 12.57 8.95 7.74
CA VAL A 165 13.33 7.86 7.10
C VAL A 165 14.83 8.05 7.28
N THR A 166 15.32 9.28 7.20
CA THR A 166 16.75 9.57 7.48
C THR A 166 17.11 9.17 8.92
N ALA A 167 16.25 9.46 9.88
CA ALA A 167 16.43 9.04 11.26
C ALA A 167 16.39 7.50 11.41
N ALA A 168 15.45 6.84 10.74
CA ALA A 168 15.31 5.39 10.75
C ALA A 168 16.53 4.66 10.15
N LEU A 169 17.14 5.21 9.08
CA LEU A 169 18.37 4.68 8.49
C LEU A 169 19.57 4.72 9.45
N ALA A 170 19.56 5.65 10.41
CA ALA A 170 20.59 5.79 11.44
C ALA A 170 20.29 4.98 12.72
N ASP A 171 19.07 4.45 12.88
CA ASP A 171 18.64 3.71 14.06
C ASP A 171 18.91 2.20 13.87
N PRO A 172 19.74 1.57 14.70
CA PRO A 172 19.97 0.13 14.64
C PRO A 172 18.74 -0.72 14.97
N ALA A 173 17.71 -0.17 15.61
CA ALA A 173 16.46 -0.85 15.94
C ALA A 173 15.44 -0.83 14.77
N ALA A 174 15.66 0.03 13.77
CA ALA A 174 14.78 0.17 12.62
C ALA A 174 15.36 -0.47 11.36
N ALA A 175 14.51 -0.89 10.44
CA ALA A 175 14.86 -1.28 9.08
C ALA A 175 14.08 -0.48 8.05
N VAL A 176 14.75 0.01 7.02
CA VAL A 176 14.12 0.61 5.85
C VAL A 176 14.16 -0.40 4.70
N LEU A 177 12.99 -0.83 4.23
CA LEU A 177 12.84 -1.83 3.17
C LEU A 177 12.36 -1.18 1.88
N ASP A 178 13.05 -1.46 0.77
CA ASP A 178 12.74 -0.92 -0.56
C ASP A 178 12.01 -1.96 -1.41
N ALA A 179 10.77 -1.69 -1.75
CA ALA A 179 9.87 -2.57 -2.49
C ALA A 179 10.10 -2.56 -4.01
N ARG A 180 11.00 -1.72 -4.55
CA ARG A 180 11.32 -1.69 -5.98
C ARG A 180 11.99 -2.99 -6.42
N THR A 181 12.03 -3.22 -7.74
CA THR A 181 12.81 -4.35 -8.27
C THR A 181 14.29 -4.23 -7.87
N ALA A 182 14.97 -5.35 -7.65
CA ALA A 182 16.38 -5.39 -7.29
C ALA A 182 17.25 -4.60 -8.28
N LYS A 183 16.95 -4.63 -9.58
CA LYS A 183 17.69 -3.87 -10.61
C LYS A 183 17.53 -2.35 -10.44
N ARG A 184 16.35 -1.84 -10.05
CA ARG A 184 16.14 -0.42 -9.77
C ARG A 184 16.85 -0.02 -8.47
N TYR A 185 16.75 -0.85 -7.44
CA TYR A 185 17.46 -0.67 -6.20
C TYR A 185 18.99 -0.58 -6.41
N ALA A 186 19.57 -1.51 -7.15
CA ALA A 186 21.00 -1.52 -7.48
C ALA A 186 21.43 -0.38 -8.43
N GLY A 187 20.51 0.36 -9.03
CA GLY A 187 20.82 1.40 -10.02
C GLY A 187 21.21 0.86 -11.39
N THR A 188 20.99 -0.43 -11.67
CA THR A 188 21.31 -1.09 -12.96
C THR A 188 20.16 -1.07 -13.94
N ALA A 189 18.98 -0.63 -13.54
CA ALA A 189 17.84 -0.36 -14.40
C ALA A 189 17.41 1.11 -14.25
N PRO A 190 16.91 1.75 -15.34
CA PRO A 190 16.43 3.13 -15.28
C PRO A 190 15.19 3.26 -14.38
N GLU A 191 15.03 4.43 -13.77
CA GLU A 191 13.79 4.78 -13.12
C GLU A 191 12.70 5.11 -14.16
N PRO A 192 11.42 4.71 -13.91
CA PRO A 192 10.33 5.00 -14.84
C PRO A 192 10.05 6.50 -15.02
N ARG A 193 10.39 7.32 -14.03
CA ARG A 193 10.22 8.77 -14.07
C ARG A 193 11.54 9.43 -14.41
N PRO A 194 11.57 10.40 -15.36
CA PRO A 194 12.79 11.10 -15.74
C PRO A 194 13.34 11.95 -14.58
N GLY A 195 14.64 12.19 -14.58
CA GLY A 195 15.32 13.07 -13.62
C GLY A 195 15.65 12.44 -12.27
N LEU A 196 15.26 11.19 -12.01
CA LEU A 196 15.62 10.48 -10.80
C LEU A 196 16.99 9.80 -10.93
N ARG A 197 17.79 9.87 -9.86
CA ARG A 197 19.06 9.13 -9.75
C ARG A 197 18.78 7.63 -9.65
N GLY A 198 19.62 6.78 -10.23
CA GLY A 198 19.62 5.34 -10.02
C GLY A 198 20.29 4.98 -8.69
N GLY A 199 19.84 3.89 -8.05
CA GLY A 199 20.40 3.42 -6.77
C GLY A 199 19.37 3.40 -5.65
N HIS A 200 19.85 3.45 -4.40
CA HIS A 200 19.01 3.35 -3.18
C HIS A 200 19.55 4.23 -2.04
N MET A 201 18.75 4.34 -0.97
CA MET A 201 19.13 4.99 0.28
C MET A 201 20.22 4.16 0.99
N PRO A 202 21.37 4.74 1.41
CA PRO A 202 22.38 3.99 2.16
C PRO A 202 21.78 3.36 3.43
N GLY A 203 21.97 2.04 3.59
CA GLY A 203 21.43 1.29 4.74
C GLY A 203 20.02 0.74 4.53
N ALA A 204 19.31 1.12 3.47
CA ALA A 204 18.07 0.44 3.09
C ALA A 204 18.35 -0.98 2.60
N VAL A 205 17.37 -1.86 2.73
CA VAL A 205 17.46 -3.27 2.31
C VAL A 205 16.45 -3.52 1.18
N SER A 206 16.88 -4.21 0.13
CA SER A 206 16.00 -4.59 -0.97
C SER A 206 15.08 -5.74 -0.56
N LEU A 207 13.78 -5.53 -0.69
CA LEU A 207 12.75 -6.57 -0.62
C LEU A 207 11.70 -6.26 -1.68
N PRO A 208 11.90 -6.66 -2.95
CA PRO A 208 10.95 -6.44 -4.02
C PRO A 208 9.57 -6.97 -3.66
N PHE A 209 8.53 -6.15 -3.83
CA PHE A 209 7.17 -6.52 -3.42
C PHE A 209 6.68 -7.83 -4.05
N GLY A 210 7.16 -8.18 -5.26
CA GLY A 210 6.83 -9.44 -5.91
C GLY A 210 7.41 -10.69 -5.22
N GLU A 211 8.42 -10.53 -4.35
CA GLU A 211 9.01 -11.67 -3.62
C GLU A 211 8.16 -12.11 -2.41
N ILE A 212 7.20 -11.29 -2.00
CA ILE A 212 6.23 -11.63 -0.95
C ILE A 212 4.83 -12.00 -1.51
N GLN A 213 4.77 -12.27 -2.81
CA GLN A 213 3.56 -12.67 -3.53
C GLN A 213 3.81 -13.92 -4.37
N ARG A 214 2.76 -14.68 -4.60
CA ARG A 214 2.69 -15.74 -5.61
C ARG A 214 2.21 -15.17 -6.94
N ASP A 215 2.28 -15.98 -7.99
CA ASP A 215 1.71 -15.65 -9.30
C ASP A 215 0.25 -15.18 -9.16
N GLY A 216 -0.10 -14.10 -9.89
CA GLY A 216 -1.41 -13.48 -9.81
C GLY A 216 -1.56 -12.46 -8.67
N GLY A 217 -0.48 -12.11 -7.97
CA GLY A 217 -0.49 -11.08 -6.93
C GLY A 217 -1.19 -11.51 -5.63
N VAL A 218 -1.25 -12.81 -5.36
CA VAL A 218 -1.76 -13.38 -4.10
C VAL A 218 -0.65 -13.32 -3.04
N MET A 219 -0.97 -12.87 -1.83
CA MET A 219 0.03 -12.79 -0.76
C MET A 219 0.54 -14.16 -0.33
N LEU A 220 1.81 -14.24 0.06
CA LEU A 220 2.37 -15.42 0.71
C LEU A 220 1.67 -15.68 2.05
N PRO A 221 1.63 -16.95 2.54
CA PRO A 221 1.14 -17.27 3.87
C PRO A 221 1.95 -16.55 4.97
N ALA A 222 1.33 -16.26 6.11
CA ALA A 222 1.92 -15.47 7.19
C ALA A 222 3.31 -15.98 7.64
N HIS A 223 3.53 -17.28 7.70
CA HIS A 223 4.82 -17.84 8.10
C HIS A 223 5.91 -17.64 7.03
N GLU A 224 5.58 -17.70 5.73
CA GLU A 224 6.52 -17.42 4.64
C GLU A 224 6.85 -15.92 4.61
N LEU A 225 5.83 -15.04 4.82
CA LEU A 225 6.02 -13.61 4.99
C LEU A 225 6.95 -13.30 6.17
N ARG A 226 6.72 -13.92 7.33
CA ARG A 226 7.59 -13.73 8.50
C ARG A 226 9.04 -14.09 8.18
N THR A 227 9.28 -15.21 7.52
CA THR A 227 10.62 -15.62 7.08
C THR A 227 11.27 -14.59 6.14
N ALA A 228 10.52 -14.07 5.16
CA ALA A 228 11.03 -13.08 4.22
C ALA A 228 11.41 -11.77 4.92
N PHE A 229 10.57 -11.29 5.86
CA PHE A 229 10.87 -10.08 6.62
C PHE A 229 12.03 -10.28 7.60
N GLU A 230 12.14 -11.42 8.27
CA GLU A 230 13.29 -11.75 9.12
C GLU A 230 14.60 -11.83 8.33
N ALA A 231 14.56 -12.36 7.13
CA ALA A 231 15.74 -12.39 6.25
C ALA A 231 16.18 -10.98 5.83
N ALA A 232 15.24 -10.06 5.57
CA ALA A 232 15.53 -8.69 5.16
C ALA A 232 15.86 -7.76 6.34
N ALA A 233 15.09 -7.83 7.41
CA ALA A 233 15.18 -6.91 8.54
C ALA A 233 15.98 -7.45 9.73
N GLY A 234 16.31 -8.74 9.76
CA GLY A 234 16.89 -9.39 10.93
C GLY A 234 15.90 -9.40 12.10
N SER A 235 16.38 -9.04 13.30
CA SER A 235 15.54 -8.97 14.50
C SER A 235 14.86 -7.61 14.72
N ARG A 236 14.89 -6.71 13.75
CA ARG A 236 14.29 -5.37 13.85
C ARG A 236 12.79 -5.48 13.69
N GLU A 237 12.04 -4.90 14.62
CA GLU A 237 10.58 -4.92 14.64
C GLU A 237 9.96 -3.60 14.16
N GLN A 238 10.75 -2.51 14.09
CA GLN A 238 10.33 -1.23 13.53
C GLN A 238 10.70 -1.17 12.05
N LEU A 239 9.67 -1.22 11.17
CA LEU A 239 9.87 -1.33 9.73
C LEU A 239 9.32 -0.11 9.00
N TYR A 240 10.19 0.49 8.18
CA TYR A 240 9.86 1.59 7.28
C TYR A 240 9.89 1.07 5.84
N PHE A 241 8.90 1.43 5.05
CA PHE A 241 8.77 0.95 3.68
C PHE A 241 8.87 2.07 2.67
N SER A 242 9.67 1.86 1.63
CA SER A 242 9.83 2.75 0.49
C SER A 242 9.62 1.99 -0.81
N CYS A 243 9.30 2.72 -1.88
CA CYS A 243 9.28 2.17 -3.23
C CYS A 243 9.55 3.26 -4.28
N GLY A 244 8.85 3.27 -5.41
CA GLY A 244 8.92 4.35 -6.40
C GLY A 244 8.18 5.61 -5.98
N SER A 245 6.96 5.49 -5.45
CA SER A 245 6.05 6.60 -5.12
C SER A 245 5.04 6.23 -3.99
N GLY A 246 5.46 5.46 -3.01
CA GLY A 246 4.63 5.09 -1.86
C GLY A 246 3.52 4.06 -2.13
N VAL A 247 3.35 3.60 -3.37
CA VAL A 247 2.28 2.64 -3.73
C VAL A 247 2.65 1.21 -3.33
N THR A 248 3.68 0.63 -3.94
CA THR A 248 4.08 -0.77 -3.66
C THR A 248 4.80 -0.95 -2.32
N ALA A 249 5.27 0.12 -1.68
CA ALA A 249 5.69 0.12 -0.28
C ALA A 249 4.57 -0.37 0.65
N CYS A 250 3.32 -0.05 0.33
CA CYS A 250 2.15 -0.52 1.08
C CYS A 250 1.88 -2.02 0.91
N VAL A 251 2.37 -2.66 -0.16
CA VAL A 251 2.33 -4.13 -0.29
C VAL A 251 3.21 -4.77 0.77
N LEU A 252 4.42 -4.20 1.00
CA LEU A 252 5.27 -4.65 2.10
C LEU A 252 4.63 -4.40 3.47
N ALA A 253 4.01 -3.22 3.66
CA ALA A 253 3.31 -2.90 4.92
C ALA A 253 2.15 -3.86 5.20
N LEU A 254 1.38 -4.25 4.18
CA LEU A 254 0.34 -5.28 4.29
C LEU A 254 0.94 -6.64 4.63
N GLY A 255 2.00 -7.07 3.93
CA GLY A 255 2.71 -8.32 4.19
C GLY A 255 3.30 -8.38 5.60
N ALA A 256 3.91 -7.28 6.08
CA ALA A 256 4.45 -7.18 7.43
C ALA A 256 3.32 -7.26 8.49
N THR A 257 2.17 -6.62 8.25
CA THR A 257 1.00 -6.75 9.12
C THR A 257 0.53 -8.21 9.23
N LEU A 258 0.48 -8.93 8.10
CA LEU A 258 0.12 -10.35 8.08
C LEU A 258 1.16 -11.23 8.77
N ALA A 259 2.44 -10.85 8.71
CA ALA A 259 3.55 -11.51 9.40
C ALA A 259 3.62 -11.20 10.91
N GLY A 260 2.70 -10.34 11.43
CA GLY A 260 2.59 -10.03 12.85
C GLY A 260 3.44 -8.84 13.32
N TYR A 261 4.03 -8.06 12.43
CA TYR A 261 4.71 -6.80 12.79
C TYR A 261 3.69 -5.70 13.07
N GLY A 262 3.97 -4.86 14.07
CA GLY A 262 3.05 -3.82 14.53
C GLY A 262 3.59 -2.38 14.43
N ASP A 263 4.89 -2.20 14.38
CA ASP A 263 5.54 -0.87 14.28
C ASP A 263 5.97 -0.62 12.83
N LEU A 264 5.04 -0.08 12.04
CA LEU A 264 5.14 0.02 10.59
C LEU A 264 4.91 1.44 10.13
N ALA A 265 5.74 1.91 9.20
CA ALA A 265 5.59 3.21 8.55
C ALA A 265 5.86 3.13 7.04
N VAL A 266 5.14 3.92 6.25
CA VAL A 266 5.38 4.07 4.81
C VAL A 266 5.94 5.45 4.53
N TYR A 267 7.09 5.52 3.87
CA TYR A 267 7.66 6.75 3.35
C TYR A 267 6.87 7.20 2.12
N ASP A 268 6.12 8.28 2.28
CA ASP A 268 5.17 8.75 1.27
C ASP A 268 5.86 9.17 -0.04
N GLY A 269 6.88 10.03 0.06
CA GLY A 269 7.64 10.51 -1.10
C GLY A 269 8.44 9.45 -1.81
N SER A 270 8.90 8.44 -1.07
CA SER A 270 9.64 7.29 -1.61
C SER A 270 10.79 7.73 -2.54
N TRP A 271 11.09 6.95 -3.57
CA TRP A 271 12.16 7.27 -4.52
C TRP A 271 11.84 8.49 -5.40
N SER A 272 10.56 8.78 -5.61
CA SER A 272 10.13 9.99 -6.37
C SER A 272 10.53 11.29 -5.69
N GLU A 273 10.77 11.27 -4.37
CA GLU A 273 11.33 12.39 -3.62
C GLU A 273 12.83 12.20 -3.37
N TRP A 274 13.26 11.06 -2.79
CA TRP A 274 14.65 10.82 -2.42
C TRP A 274 15.60 10.78 -3.63
N GLY A 275 15.15 10.21 -4.74
CA GLY A 275 15.91 10.08 -5.98
C GLY A 275 16.11 11.38 -6.77
N LEU A 276 15.41 12.45 -6.44
CA LEU A 276 15.64 13.76 -7.05
C LEU A 276 17.09 14.24 -6.79
N PRO A 277 17.68 15.01 -7.72
CA PRO A 277 18.95 15.68 -7.48
C PRO A 277 18.88 16.54 -6.23
N SER A 278 19.64 16.17 -5.19
CA SER A 278 19.69 16.83 -3.88
C SER A 278 20.92 16.36 -3.12
N ASP A 279 21.15 16.90 -1.92
CA ASP A 279 22.22 16.48 -1.01
C ASP A 279 21.93 15.14 -0.30
N ARG A 280 20.74 14.55 -0.46
CA ARG A 280 20.41 13.24 0.09
C ARG A 280 21.31 12.16 -0.54
N PRO A 281 21.98 11.33 0.28
CA PRO A 281 22.93 10.33 -0.22
C PRO A 281 22.21 9.22 -1.01
N VAL A 282 22.87 8.76 -2.08
CA VAL A 282 22.45 7.63 -2.90
C VAL A 282 23.65 6.74 -3.14
N VAL A 283 23.46 5.44 -3.02
CA VAL A 283 24.44 4.41 -3.35
C VAL A 283 23.90 3.48 -4.43
N THR A 284 24.80 2.81 -5.14
CA THR A 284 24.49 1.84 -6.21
C THR A 284 25.14 0.50 -5.90
N GLY A 285 24.69 -0.56 -6.57
CA GLY A 285 25.17 -1.93 -6.33
C GLY A 285 24.28 -2.68 -5.34
N ASP A 286 24.59 -3.95 -5.11
CA ASP A 286 23.89 -4.78 -4.14
C ASP A 286 24.37 -4.47 -2.73
N ALA A 287 23.48 -4.37 -1.76
CA ALA A 287 23.80 -4.09 -0.35
C ALA A 287 24.68 -5.17 0.32
N LEU A 288 24.94 -6.28 -0.38
CA LEU A 288 25.75 -7.40 0.14
C LEU A 288 27.26 -7.26 -0.13
N ASP A 289 27.70 -6.30 -0.94
CA ASP A 289 29.11 -6.01 -1.12
C ASP A 289 29.58 -5.11 0.03
N GLY A 290 30.00 -5.72 1.13
CA GLY A 290 30.51 -5.07 2.35
C GLY A 290 31.74 -4.17 2.17
N SER A 291 31.82 -3.43 1.08
CA SER A 291 32.79 -2.38 0.80
C SER A 291 32.21 -1.02 1.22
N SER A 292 32.27 -0.72 2.53
CA SER A 292 32.24 0.68 2.97
C SER A 292 33.34 1.47 2.28
N PRO A 293 33.08 2.59 1.65
CA PRO A 293 34.14 3.52 1.24
C PRO A 293 34.86 4.03 2.52
N ARG A 294 36.17 3.89 2.54
CA ARG A 294 37.07 4.44 3.57
C ARG A 294 37.09 5.97 3.53
#